data_5cac44815f5b7b72b4134098508e0f35
#
_entry.id   5cac44815f5b7b72b4134098508e0f35
#
_cell.length_a   1.000
_cell.length_b   1.000
_cell.length_c   1.000
_cell.angle_alpha   90.00
_cell.angle_beta   90.00
_cell.angle_gamma   90.00
#
_symmetry.space_group_name_H-M   'P 1'
#
loop_
_entity.id
_entity.type
_entity.pdbx_description
1 polymer ?
#
loop_
_entity_poly.entity_id
_entity_poly.type
_entity_poly.pdbx_seq_one_letter_code
_entity_poly.pdbx_strand_id
1 'polypeptide(L)'
;MGEITIETRIHAPIELCFDLARDVTAHAESAAFSSERIVAPGRTKGLLELGDLVAFEARHFGMAQRFVAKITALDRPNSFVDEMVDGAFKWLRHVHEFESNDELTIMRDTLEWKAPFGFIGDLADVLFVSRHMRWFVATKQRALKQIAEKRASIQRT
;
A
#
# COMPACT_ATOMS: atom_id res chain seq x y z
N MET A 1 4.05 16.99 -9.08
CA MET A 1 3.86 16.27 -7.81
C MET A 1 2.47 15.70 -7.79
N GLY A 2 2.34 14.41 -7.59
CA GLY A 2 1.06 13.71 -7.50
C GLY A 2 0.70 13.38 -6.06
N GLU A 3 -0.60 13.34 -5.78
CA GLU A 3 -1.18 12.90 -4.52
C GLU A 3 -2.51 12.21 -4.78
N ILE A 4 -2.75 11.13 -4.07
CA ILE A 4 -4.07 10.51 -3.97
C ILE A 4 -4.36 10.15 -2.52
N THR A 5 -5.63 10.25 -2.14
CA THR A 5 -6.14 9.71 -0.88
C THR A 5 -7.31 8.79 -1.19
N ILE A 6 -7.32 7.62 -0.57
CA ILE A 6 -8.37 6.61 -0.69
C ILE A 6 -8.78 6.18 0.71
N GLU A 7 -10.08 6.16 0.94
CA GLU A 7 -10.68 5.71 2.20
C GLU A 7 -11.50 4.45 1.97
N THR A 8 -11.35 3.48 2.84
CA THR A 8 -12.07 2.21 2.80
C THR A 8 -12.61 1.87 4.18
N ARG A 9 -13.89 1.52 4.24
CA ARG A 9 -14.57 1.06 5.46
C ARG A 9 -14.54 -0.46 5.51
N ILE A 10 -14.03 -1.01 6.61
CA ILE A 10 -13.78 -2.45 6.79
C ILE A 10 -14.49 -2.92 8.05
N HIS A 11 -15.36 -3.91 7.94
CA HIS A 11 -16.05 -4.54 9.07
C HIS A 11 -15.15 -5.57 9.77
N ALA A 12 -14.08 -5.07 10.36
CA ALA A 12 -13.10 -5.85 11.12
C ALA A 12 -12.42 -4.98 12.18
N PRO A 13 -11.86 -5.58 13.25
CA PRO A 13 -11.12 -4.84 14.28
C PRO A 13 -9.90 -4.09 13.70
N ILE A 14 -9.59 -2.93 14.28
CA ILE A 14 -8.51 -2.06 13.82
C ILE A 14 -7.13 -2.77 13.84
N GLU A 15 -6.86 -3.58 14.86
CA GLU A 15 -5.60 -4.32 15.00
C GLU A 15 -5.44 -5.33 13.85
N LEU A 16 -6.52 -6.00 13.46
CA LEU A 16 -6.50 -6.94 12.34
C LEU A 16 -6.26 -6.21 11.01
N CYS A 17 -6.94 -5.08 10.78
CA CYS A 17 -6.77 -4.27 9.58
C CYS A 17 -5.33 -3.74 9.47
N PHE A 18 -4.81 -3.19 10.56
CA PHE A 18 -3.46 -2.67 10.67
C PHE A 18 -2.40 -3.75 10.40
N ASP A 19 -2.51 -4.89 11.08
CA ASP A 19 -1.54 -5.98 10.93
C ASP A 19 -1.60 -6.60 9.52
N LEU A 20 -2.79 -6.73 8.92
CA LEU A 20 -2.92 -7.17 7.53
C LEU A 20 -2.31 -6.20 6.52
N ALA A 21 -2.45 -4.90 6.73
CA ALA A 21 -1.90 -3.90 5.82
C ALA A 21 -0.36 -3.90 5.79
N ARG A 22 0.28 -4.25 6.90
CA ARG A 22 1.74 -4.40 7.02
C ARG A 22 2.26 -5.83 6.87
N ASP A 23 1.39 -6.81 6.63
CA ASP A 23 1.78 -8.19 6.36
C ASP A 23 2.20 -8.35 4.91
N VAL A 24 3.48 -8.72 4.68
CA VAL A 24 4.04 -8.85 3.34
C VAL A 24 3.29 -9.89 2.51
N THR A 25 2.84 -10.98 3.12
CA THR A 25 2.07 -12.04 2.45
C THR A 25 0.68 -11.54 2.07
N ALA A 26 -0.02 -10.87 3.01
CA ALA A 26 -1.34 -10.29 2.74
C ALA A 26 -1.26 -9.16 1.69
N HIS A 27 -0.16 -8.40 1.68
CA HIS A 27 0.10 -7.39 0.65
C HIS A 27 0.20 -8.02 -0.73
N ALA A 28 0.98 -9.09 -0.90
CA ALA A 28 1.09 -9.81 -2.16
C ALA A 28 -0.25 -10.44 -2.59
N GLU A 29 -1.00 -11.01 -1.64
CA GLU A 29 -2.35 -11.56 -1.89
C GLU A 29 -3.32 -10.48 -2.37
N SER A 30 -3.31 -9.30 -1.74
CA SER A 30 -4.15 -8.17 -2.14
C SER A 30 -3.80 -7.58 -3.51
N ALA A 31 -2.57 -7.80 -3.96
CA ALA A 31 -2.07 -7.38 -5.27
C ALA A 31 -2.13 -8.48 -6.36
N ALA A 32 -2.80 -9.60 -6.08
CA ALA A 32 -2.88 -10.75 -7.01
C ALA A 32 -3.50 -10.43 -8.39
N PHE A 33 -4.25 -9.31 -8.50
CA PHE A 33 -4.76 -8.80 -9.78
C PHE A 33 -3.66 -8.20 -10.68
N SER A 34 -2.51 -7.87 -10.10
CA SER A 34 -1.32 -7.38 -10.79
C SER A 34 -0.29 -8.51 -10.91
N SER A 35 0.77 -8.28 -11.66
CA SER A 35 1.91 -9.19 -11.70
C SER A 35 2.91 -8.93 -10.55
N GLU A 36 2.48 -8.26 -9.48
CA GLU A 36 3.33 -7.91 -8.35
C GLU A 36 3.81 -9.15 -7.61
N ARG A 37 5.10 -9.22 -7.37
CA ARG A 37 5.74 -10.28 -6.62
C ARG A 37 6.77 -9.72 -5.65
N ILE A 38 6.92 -10.37 -4.51
CA ILE A 38 7.92 -10.02 -3.51
C ILE A 38 9.28 -10.52 -3.98
N VAL A 39 10.30 -9.66 -3.87
CA VAL A 39 11.69 -9.97 -4.24
C VAL A 39 12.65 -9.46 -3.15
N ALA A 40 13.91 -9.85 -3.22
CA ALA A 40 14.96 -9.24 -2.40
C ALA A 40 15.29 -7.82 -2.92
N PRO A 41 15.77 -6.88 -2.07
CA PRO A 41 16.11 -7.06 -0.65
C PRO A 41 14.89 -6.88 0.26
N GLY A 42 15.08 -7.23 1.53
CA GLY A 42 14.14 -6.95 2.61
C GLY A 42 13.32 -8.15 3.04
N ARG A 43 12.26 -7.85 3.77
CA ARG A 43 11.38 -8.88 4.33
C ARG A 43 10.52 -9.50 3.23
N THR A 44 10.47 -10.82 3.19
CA THR A 44 9.71 -11.57 2.19
C THR A 44 8.44 -12.22 2.76
N LYS A 45 8.23 -12.17 4.07
CA LYS A 45 7.06 -12.70 4.77
C LYS A 45 6.90 -12.07 6.16
N GLY A 46 5.68 -12.14 6.69
CA GLY A 46 5.34 -11.66 8.03
C GLY A 46 5.16 -10.15 8.10
N LEU A 47 5.05 -9.65 9.33
CA LEU A 47 4.73 -8.26 9.59
C LEU A 47 5.96 -7.36 9.43
N LEU A 48 5.81 -6.27 8.67
CA LEU A 48 6.81 -5.22 8.56
C LEU A 48 6.91 -4.44 9.87
N GLU A 49 8.12 -4.18 10.31
CA GLU A 49 8.44 -3.39 11.50
C GLU A 49 9.19 -2.12 11.12
N LEU A 50 9.31 -1.19 12.07
CA LEU A 50 10.05 0.06 11.86
C LEU A 50 11.49 -0.23 11.37
N GLY A 51 11.86 0.38 10.26
CA GLY A 51 13.17 0.21 9.63
C GLY A 51 13.28 -0.96 8.64
N ASP A 52 12.27 -1.84 8.58
CA ASP A 52 12.26 -2.93 7.61
C ASP A 52 12.19 -2.41 6.17
N LEU A 53 12.85 -3.15 5.28
CA LEU A 53 12.74 -3.01 3.84
C LEU A 53 11.80 -4.06 3.28
N VAL A 54 11.08 -3.71 2.23
CA VAL A 54 10.32 -4.61 1.38
C VAL A 54 10.52 -4.25 -0.07
N ALA A 55 10.63 -5.23 -0.94
CA ALA A 55 10.81 -5.00 -2.37
C ALA A 55 9.78 -5.78 -3.19
N PHE A 56 9.23 -5.10 -4.18
CA PHE A 56 8.27 -5.66 -5.12
C PHE A 56 8.75 -5.46 -6.55
N GLU A 57 8.44 -6.41 -7.40
CA GLU A 57 8.49 -6.27 -8.86
C GLU A 57 7.08 -6.40 -9.42
N ALA A 58 6.71 -5.48 -10.30
CA ALA A 58 5.42 -5.49 -10.97
C ALA A 58 5.56 -4.98 -12.41
N ARG A 59 4.55 -5.24 -13.24
CA ARG A 59 4.44 -4.63 -14.56
C ARG A 59 3.45 -3.46 -14.52
N HIS A 60 3.98 -2.26 -14.76
CA HIS A 60 3.18 -1.05 -14.94
C HIS A 60 3.43 -0.48 -16.33
N PHE A 61 2.37 -0.13 -17.07
CA PHE A 61 2.45 0.37 -18.44
C PHE A 61 3.26 -0.53 -19.40
N GLY A 62 3.17 -1.86 -19.20
CA GLY A 62 3.89 -2.85 -20.02
C GLY A 62 5.36 -3.03 -19.69
N MET A 63 5.91 -2.26 -18.76
CA MET A 63 7.32 -2.32 -18.33
C MET A 63 7.46 -2.98 -16.97
N ALA A 64 8.48 -3.85 -16.82
CA ALA A 64 8.85 -4.38 -15.52
C ALA A 64 9.48 -3.26 -14.68
N GLN A 65 8.95 -3.06 -13.49
CA GLN A 65 9.43 -2.05 -12.55
C GLN A 65 9.69 -2.70 -11.19
N ARG A 66 10.75 -2.26 -10.55
CA ARG A 66 11.09 -2.62 -9.18
C ARG A 66 10.80 -1.45 -8.27
N PHE A 67 10.29 -1.76 -7.11
CA PHE A 67 9.99 -0.81 -6.06
C PHE A 67 10.53 -1.33 -4.73
N VAL A 68 11.34 -0.54 -4.05
CA VAL A 68 11.86 -0.86 -2.71
C VAL A 68 11.40 0.22 -1.77
N ALA A 69 10.73 -0.16 -0.71
CA ALA A 69 10.25 0.74 0.34
C ALA A 69 10.85 0.38 1.70
N LYS A 70 10.91 1.38 2.57
CA LYS A 70 11.32 1.27 3.96
C LYS A 70 10.21 1.77 4.87
N ILE A 71 9.94 1.06 5.96
CA ILE A 71 9.03 1.54 7.01
C ILE A 71 9.76 2.63 7.80
N THR A 72 9.30 3.88 7.68
CA THR A 72 9.94 5.05 8.29
C THR A 72 9.23 5.56 9.53
N ALA A 73 7.95 5.18 9.72
CA ALA A 73 7.20 5.42 10.94
C ALA A 73 6.23 4.26 11.20
N LEU A 74 5.96 3.97 12.48
CA LEU A 74 5.02 2.94 12.89
C LEU A 74 4.45 3.26 14.26
N ASP A 75 3.14 3.44 14.33
CA ASP A 75 2.33 3.69 15.53
C ASP A 75 1.12 2.75 15.54
N ARG A 76 1.29 1.55 16.08
CA ARG A 76 0.27 0.51 16.11
C ARG A 76 -0.85 0.82 17.12
N PRO A 77 -2.13 0.72 16.80
CA PRO A 77 -2.72 0.27 15.52
C PRO A 77 -3.16 1.45 14.62
N ASN A 78 -2.64 2.66 14.82
CA ASN A 78 -3.19 3.89 14.26
C ASN A 78 -2.61 4.24 12.89
N SER A 79 -1.28 4.05 12.69
CA SER A 79 -0.66 4.43 11.43
C SER A 79 0.71 3.78 11.21
N PHE A 80 1.10 3.70 9.94
CA PHE A 80 2.49 3.48 9.54
C PHE A 80 2.78 4.20 8.22
N VAL A 81 4.05 4.41 7.96
CA VAL A 81 4.52 5.09 6.75
C VAL A 81 5.60 4.25 6.09
N ASP A 82 5.47 4.05 4.81
CA ASP A 82 6.54 3.54 3.97
C ASP A 82 6.99 4.59 2.96
N GLU A 83 8.29 4.64 2.72
CA GLU A 83 8.91 5.57 1.78
C GLU A 83 9.80 4.81 0.81
N MET A 84 9.72 5.21 -0.46
CA MET A 84 10.54 4.62 -1.51
C MET A 84 12.03 4.87 -1.27
N VAL A 85 12.81 3.80 -1.33
CA VAL A 85 14.27 3.83 -1.30
C VAL A 85 14.83 3.68 -2.71
N ASP A 86 14.18 2.88 -3.55
CA ASP A 86 14.53 2.67 -4.95
C ASP A 86 13.27 2.41 -5.77
N GLY A 87 13.17 2.99 -6.96
CA GLY A 87 12.00 2.86 -7.82
C GLY A 87 11.93 3.88 -8.94
N ALA A 88 10.77 3.94 -9.59
CA ALA A 88 10.56 4.75 -10.79
C ALA A 88 10.35 6.25 -10.53
N PHE A 89 10.05 6.66 -9.31
CA PHE A 89 9.82 8.05 -8.92
C PHE A 89 11.09 8.71 -8.39
N LYS A 90 11.10 10.03 -8.30
CA LYS A 90 12.15 10.75 -7.57
C LYS A 90 12.06 10.50 -6.07
N TRP A 91 10.85 10.44 -5.56
CA TRP A 91 10.47 10.02 -4.22
C TRP A 91 9.01 9.60 -4.24
N LEU A 92 8.64 8.75 -3.29
CA LEU A 92 7.28 8.34 -3.02
C LEU A 92 7.15 8.09 -1.52
N ARG A 93 6.05 8.56 -0.95
CA ARG A 93 5.70 8.38 0.45
C ARG A 93 4.26 7.87 0.52
N HIS A 94 4.05 6.81 1.28
CA HIS A 94 2.74 6.22 1.49
C HIS A 94 2.41 6.20 2.98
N VAL A 95 1.34 6.88 3.35
CA VAL A 95 0.83 6.96 4.72
C VAL A 95 -0.40 6.09 4.82
N HIS A 96 -0.39 5.15 5.75
CA HIS A 96 -1.52 4.31 6.10
C HIS A 96 -2.05 4.74 7.46
N GLU A 97 -3.31 5.16 7.52
CA GLU A 97 -3.98 5.58 8.75
C GLU A 97 -5.20 4.69 9.00
N PHE A 98 -5.43 4.38 10.26
CA PHE A 98 -6.53 3.54 10.70
C PHE A 98 -7.26 4.22 11.86
N GLU A 99 -8.58 4.24 11.78
CA GLU A 99 -9.45 4.78 12.81
C GLU A 99 -10.55 3.78 13.11
N SER A 100 -10.79 3.51 14.39
CA SER A 100 -11.88 2.64 14.82
C SER A 100 -13.14 3.44 15.07
N ASN A 101 -14.25 2.97 14.54
CA ASN A 101 -15.59 3.48 14.79
C ASN A 101 -16.52 2.30 15.07
N ASP A 102 -16.72 1.97 16.35
CA ASP A 102 -17.41 0.77 16.82
C ASP A 102 -16.78 -0.53 16.25
N GLU A 103 -17.55 -1.31 15.49
CA GLU A 103 -17.06 -2.54 14.83
C GLU A 103 -16.46 -2.30 13.44
N LEU A 104 -16.37 -1.04 13.03
CA LEU A 104 -15.89 -0.62 11.72
C LEU A 104 -14.51 0.01 11.84
N THR A 105 -13.60 -0.38 10.98
CA THR A 105 -12.32 0.31 10.79
C THR A 105 -12.38 1.16 9.53
N ILE A 106 -12.00 2.42 9.65
CA ILE A 106 -11.75 3.31 8.51
C ILE A 106 -10.26 3.26 8.22
N MET A 107 -9.89 2.76 7.05
CA MET A 107 -8.52 2.73 6.54
C MET A 107 -8.38 3.84 5.50
N ARG A 108 -7.42 4.74 5.70
CA ARG A 108 -7.10 5.83 4.78
C ARG A 108 -5.66 5.69 4.31
N ASP A 109 -5.49 5.56 3.00
CA ASP A 109 -4.19 5.56 2.35
C ASP A 109 -3.98 6.89 1.64
N THR A 110 -2.91 7.59 2.00
CA THR A 110 -2.45 8.79 1.31
C THR A 110 -1.10 8.50 0.66
N LEU A 111 -1.07 8.57 -0.66
CA LEU A 111 0.11 8.33 -1.47
C LEU A 111 0.54 9.62 -2.14
N GLU A 112 1.76 10.05 -1.87
CA GLU A 112 2.40 11.24 -2.42
C GLU A 112 3.63 10.83 -3.23
N TRP A 113 3.85 11.45 -4.38
CA TRP A 113 5.03 11.15 -5.20
C TRP A 113 5.49 12.33 -6.06
N LYS A 114 6.72 12.26 -6.51
CA LYS A 114 7.29 13.14 -7.53
C LYS A 114 7.76 12.29 -8.71
N ALA A 115 7.16 12.56 -9.88
CA ALA A 115 7.59 11.91 -11.11
C ALA A 115 9.01 12.35 -11.52
N PRO A 116 9.78 11.50 -12.22
CA PRO A 116 11.03 11.89 -12.83
C PRO A 116 10.79 12.78 -14.06
N PHE A 117 11.85 13.35 -14.63
CA PHE A 117 11.84 14.11 -15.90
C PHE A 117 11.14 15.49 -15.86
N GLY A 118 11.04 16.14 -14.70
CA GLY A 118 10.55 17.52 -14.55
C GLY A 118 9.20 17.77 -15.19
N PHE A 119 9.05 18.81 -16.02
CA PHE A 119 7.77 19.20 -16.62
C PHE A 119 7.09 18.10 -17.46
N ILE A 120 7.88 17.31 -18.20
CA ILE A 120 7.34 16.19 -19.00
C ILE A 120 6.76 15.12 -18.07
N GLY A 121 7.46 14.84 -16.95
CA GLY A 121 6.97 13.92 -15.93
C GLY A 121 5.71 14.45 -15.23
N ASP A 122 5.66 15.73 -14.92
CA ASP A 122 4.48 16.36 -14.29
C ASP A 122 3.24 16.30 -15.21
N LEU A 123 3.41 16.48 -16.53
CA LEU A 123 2.31 16.34 -17.49
C LEU A 123 1.84 14.88 -17.62
N ALA A 124 2.76 13.93 -17.72
CA ALA A 124 2.42 12.51 -17.75
C ALA A 124 1.74 12.05 -16.46
N ASP A 125 2.15 12.61 -15.33
CA ASP A 125 1.54 12.35 -14.02
C ASP A 125 0.06 12.73 -13.99
N VAL A 126 -0.26 13.96 -14.38
CA VAL A 126 -1.66 14.43 -14.41
C VAL A 126 -2.53 13.60 -15.36
N LEU A 127 -2.00 13.18 -16.51
CA LEU A 127 -2.79 12.48 -17.53
C LEU A 127 -2.96 10.98 -17.26
N PHE A 128 -1.93 10.31 -16.73
CA PHE A 128 -1.89 8.85 -16.68
C PHE A 128 -1.52 8.27 -15.31
N VAL A 129 -0.47 8.79 -14.65
CA VAL A 129 0.10 8.16 -13.45
C VAL A 129 -0.86 8.25 -12.27
N SER A 130 -1.40 9.44 -11.98
CA SER A 130 -2.33 9.65 -10.87
C SER A 130 -3.58 8.78 -11.00
N ARG A 131 -4.11 8.64 -12.22
CA ARG A 131 -5.28 7.78 -12.49
C ARG A 131 -4.96 6.31 -12.28
N HIS A 132 -3.80 5.85 -12.78
CA HIS A 132 -3.34 4.48 -12.61
C HIS A 132 -3.09 4.15 -11.14
N MET A 133 -2.38 5.02 -10.40
CA MET A 133 -2.10 4.84 -8.97
C MET A 133 -3.38 4.78 -8.15
N ARG A 134 -4.35 5.65 -8.42
CA ARG A 134 -5.67 5.61 -7.77
C ARG A 134 -6.37 4.28 -7.99
N TRP A 135 -6.43 3.81 -9.23
CA TRP A 135 -7.04 2.52 -9.56
C TRP A 135 -6.32 1.36 -8.85
N PHE A 136 -4.98 1.37 -8.89
CA PHE A 136 -4.14 0.33 -8.32
C PHE A 136 -4.34 0.23 -6.78
N VAL A 137 -4.18 1.35 -6.06
CA VAL A 137 -4.34 1.39 -4.61
C VAL A 137 -5.78 1.05 -4.19
N ALA A 138 -6.78 1.60 -4.87
CA ALA A 138 -8.19 1.29 -4.58
C ALA A 138 -8.51 -0.20 -4.77
N THR A 139 -7.90 -0.85 -5.76
CA THR A 139 -8.10 -2.29 -6.00
C THR A 139 -7.42 -3.14 -4.92
N LYS A 140 -6.21 -2.75 -4.49
CA LYS A 140 -5.52 -3.40 -3.35
C LYS A 140 -6.33 -3.25 -2.05
N GLN A 141 -6.83 -2.06 -1.75
CA GLN A 141 -7.65 -1.83 -0.56
C GLN A 141 -8.93 -2.66 -0.56
N ARG A 142 -9.62 -2.79 -1.70
CA ARG A 142 -10.80 -3.67 -1.80
C ARG A 142 -10.46 -5.13 -1.52
N ALA A 143 -9.35 -5.62 -2.05
CA ALA A 143 -8.89 -6.98 -1.79
C ALA A 143 -8.52 -7.18 -0.31
N LEU A 144 -7.79 -6.24 0.29
CA LEU A 144 -7.44 -6.26 1.71
C LEU A 144 -8.68 -6.26 2.61
N LYS A 145 -9.69 -5.43 2.27
CA LYS A 145 -10.98 -5.42 2.95
C LYS A 145 -11.62 -6.81 2.95
N GLN A 146 -11.67 -7.48 1.80
CA GLN A 146 -12.25 -8.83 1.70
C GLN A 146 -11.49 -9.84 2.58
N ILE A 147 -10.16 -9.78 2.60
CA ILE A 147 -9.32 -10.63 3.46
C ILE A 147 -9.62 -10.36 4.93
N ALA A 148 -9.66 -9.09 5.34
CA ALA A 148 -9.90 -8.69 6.73
C ALA A 148 -11.28 -9.11 7.22
N GLU A 149 -12.33 -8.84 6.44
CA GLU A 149 -13.70 -9.18 6.81
C GLU A 149 -13.92 -10.71 6.86
N LYS A 150 -13.33 -11.47 5.95
CA LYS A 150 -13.33 -12.93 5.99
C LYS A 150 -12.64 -13.47 7.25
N ARG A 151 -11.46 -12.97 7.60
CA ARG A 151 -10.75 -13.39 8.82
C ARG A 151 -11.52 -13.02 10.08
N ALA A 152 -12.10 -11.81 10.14
CA ALA A 152 -12.92 -11.38 11.28
C ALA A 152 -14.17 -12.24 11.46
N SER A 153 -14.81 -12.67 10.40
CA SER A 153 -15.99 -13.55 10.48
C SER A 153 -15.66 -14.94 11.05
N ILE A 154 -14.48 -15.48 10.70
CA ILE A 154 -14.02 -16.78 11.22
C ILE A 154 -13.69 -16.70 12.72
N GLN A 155 -13.18 -15.59 13.21
CA GLN A 155 -12.84 -15.41 14.63
C GLN A 155 -14.08 -15.23 15.53
N ARG A 156 -15.24 -14.88 14.95
CA ARG A 156 -16.52 -14.74 15.68
C ARG A 156 -17.30 -16.06 15.83
N THR A 157 -16.87 -17.12 15.13
CA THR A 157 -17.51 -18.46 15.14
C THR A 157 -16.79 -19.38 16.10
#